data_81762e31664dc02fbe39bcbac6022cf4
#
_entry.id   81762e31664dc02fbe39bcbac6022cf4
#
_cell.length_a   1.000
_cell.length_b   1.000
_cell.length_c   1.000
_cell.angle_alpha   90.00
_cell.angle_beta   90.00
_cell.angle_gamma   90.00
#
_symmetry.space_group_name_H-M   'P 1'
#
loop_
_entity.id
_entity.type
_entity.pdbx_description
1 polymer ?
#
loop_
_entity_poly.entity_id
_entity_poly.type
_entity_poly.pdbx_seq_one_letter_code
_entity_poly.pdbx_strand_id
1 'polypeptide(L)'
;LKLFNAHNITVFDSSDKMCYSSCDATVLQNGDIMAIASFRSGRNFRVTNEFNGLAMKISSDGGRTWGVEQIIYKGSNWEPQILQLPDGEIQVYFTHGGPKIQPQMEAGIPESEMVPSSGTAIIRSKDNGKTWDPYVMEPPYAAHRVSQQYAYTKKGIQVFTDQMPCAILLNNTDTIALAMESMFVRDGEDVLYITTAYSDDNWAVGLGIDEEGPADKQENMWHGAAPYLRQFPSGETVLSYNQKRFQIRLGDSLAREFGDPIDPMHGTGFWGSLELIQSHIVVGTMTYARKVSGQQQNRIMISQNVLNHRIDAPRARIRVDGDNTDWDDATDALFVGSDSQAQAAVRPAKDDDNLYFLVERLDTDLSDGDTVELYLADSGSDTLDTNTLRLTVGPNGLTGAARFNGSDFAEIDAGGIQAAMTLQGTIGNDEDEDTGYLVEVAVPRSLLRISNQQLRWNVLLRDRGTDGRVTEDILGTIRWNVPGDWMPLTVD
;
A
#
# COMPACT_ATOMS: atom_id res chain seq x y z
N LEU A 1 -13.51 -10.24 18.96
CA LEU A 1 -13.67 -8.93 18.32
C LEU A 1 -15.15 -8.63 18.19
N LYS A 2 -15.66 -7.68 18.97
CA LYS A 2 -17.00 -7.13 18.79
C LYS A 2 -16.86 -5.89 17.93
N LEU A 3 -17.36 -5.93 16.69
CA LEU A 3 -17.59 -4.74 15.91
C LEU A 3 -18.57 -3.84 16.71
N PHE A 4 -18.13 -2.64 17.05
CA PHE A 4 -19.07 -1.60 17.43
C PHE A 4 -20.02 -1.36 16.24
N ASN A 5 -21.32 -1.15 16.54
CA ASN A 5 -22.29 -0.77 15.52
C ASN A 5 -21.74 0.42 14.75
N ALA A 6 -21.18 0.15 13.58
CA ALA A 6 -20.95 1.18 12.60
C ALA A 6 -22.34 1.64 12.14
N HIS A 7 -22.63 2.93 12.26
CA HIS A 7 -23.76 3.50 11.57
C HIS A 7 -23.46 3.38 10.08
N ASN A 8 -24.24 2.54 9.39
CA ASN A 8 -24.21 2.49 7.94
C ASN A 8 -24.82 3.78 7.40
N ILE A 9 -24.00 4.63 6.82
CA ILE A 9 -24.42 5.88 6.21
C ILE A 9 -24.37 5.70 4.70
N THR A 10 -25.48 5.92 4.03
CA THR A 10 -25.54 5.95 2.57
C THR A 10 -25.12 7.33 2.08
N VAL A 11 -23.97 7.41 1.40
CA VAL A 11 -23.46 8.66 0.83
C VAL A 11 -24.13 8.96 -0.49
N PHE A 12 -24.17 8.00 -1.41
CA PHE A 12 -24.86 8.08 -2.69
C PHE A 12 -25.90 6.97 -2.75
N ASP A 13 -27.15 7.34 -2.97
CA ASP A 13 -28.26 6.39 -3.00
C ASP A 13 -28.75 6.19 -4.42
N SER A 14 -28.60 4.97 -4.94
CA SER A 14 -29.07 4.60 -6.26
C SER A 14 -30.58 4.44 -6.28
N SER A 15 -31.21 4.94 -7.32
CA SER A 15 -32.65 4.88 -7.55
C SER A 15 -32.95 4.32 -8.94
N ASP A 16 -34.26 4.21 -9.26
CA ASP A 16 -34.69 3.87 -10.60
C ASP A 16 -34.27 4.89 -11.68
N LYS A 17 -33.91 6.10 -11.26
CA LYS A 17 -33.56 7.21 -12.16
C LYS A 17 -32.06 7.47 -12.21
N MET A 18 -31.34 7.07 -11.18
CA MET A 18 -29.90 7.35 -11.03
C MET A 18 -29.18 6.15 -10.40
N CYS A 19 -28.15 5.67 -11.05
CA CYS A 19 -27.28 4.61 -10.54
C CYS A 19 -25.88 5.17 -10.30
N TYR A 20 -25.37 4.99 -9.09
CA TYR A 20 -23.99 5.34 -8.72
C TYR A 20 -23.12 4.10 -8.72
N SER A 21 -21.89 4.28 -9.16
CA SER A 21 -20.87 3.22 -9.21
C SER A 21 -19.48 3.82 -9.10
N SER A 22 -18.45 2.99 -8.91
CA SER A 22 -17.06 3.39 -8.91
C SER A 22 -16.83 4.67 -8.10
N CYS A 23 -16.71 4.53 -6.80
CA CYS A 23 -16.56 5.65 -5.88
C CYS A 23 -15.14 5.72 -5.31
N ASP A 24 -14.75 6.92 -4.91
CA ASP A 24 -13.56 7.18 -4.10
C ASP A 24 -13.86 8.20 -3.00
N ALA A 25 -13.09 8.18 -1.92
CA ALA A 25 -13.21 9.14 -0.84
C ALA A 25 -11.85 9.42 -0.21
N THR A 26 -11.62 10.67 0.18
CA THR A 26 -10.40 11.10 0.86
C THR A 26 -10.69 12.13 1.95
N VAL A 27 -9.80 12.19 2.93
CA VAL A 27 -9.79 13.27 3.93
C VAL A 27 -8.95 14.41 3.37
N LEU A 28 -9.56 15.59 3.26
CA LEU A 28 -8.88 16.79 2.80
C LEU A 28 -8.03 17.42 3.92
N GLN A 29 -7.06 18.24 3.57
CA GLN A 29 -6.18 18.95 4.52
C GLN A 29 -6.92 19.80 5.55
N ASN A 30 -8.12 20.28 5.22
CA ASN A 30 -8.98 21.02 6.14
C ASN A 30 -9.78 20.13 7.11
N GLY A 31 -9.64 18.81 7.03
CA GLY A 31 -10.35 17.82 7.83
C GLY A 31 -11.71 17.39 7.30
N ASP A 32 -12.22 18.01 6.23
CA ASP A 32 -13.43 17.54 5.56
C ASP A 32 -13.18 16.22 4.82
N ILE A 33 -14.22 15.40 4.67
CA ILE A 33 -14.17 14.21 3.82
C ILE A 33 -14.87 14.52 2.50
N MET A 34 -14.15 14.37 1.40
CA MET A 34 -14.73 14.43 0.05
C MET A 34 -15.01 13.02 -0.46
N ALA A 35 -16.21 12.78 -0.96
CA ALA A 35 -16.58 11.55 -1.65
C ALA A 35 -17.05 11.87 -3.06
N ILE A 36 -16.62 11.08 -4.03
CA ILE A 36 -17.02 11.16 -5.43
C ILE A 36 -17.54 9.81 -5.92
N ALA A 37 -18.45 9.86 -6.88
CA ALA A 37 -18.94 8.65 -7.55
C ALA A 37 -19.26 8.95 -9.01
N SER A 38 -19.00 7.97 -9.88
CA SER A 38 -19.56 7.94 -11.22
C SER A 38 -21.07 7.73 -11.13
N PHE A 39 -21.85 8.44 -11.90
CA PHE A 39 -23.27 8.20 -11.99
C PHE A 39 -23.77 8.01 -13.43
N ARG A 40 -24.88 7.31 -13.56
CA ARG A 40 -25.62 7.09 -14.81
C ARG A 40 -27.10 7.35 -14.57
N SER A 41 -27.77 8.00 -15.52
CA SER A 41 -29.24 8.04 -15.50
C SER A 41 -29.81 6.68 -15.93
N GLY A 42 -30.76 6.12 -15.15
CA GLY A 42 -31.40 4.84 -15.41
C GLY A 42 -30.97 3.71 -14.47
N ARG A 43 -31.66 2.57 -14.56
CA ARG A 43 -31.50 1.40 -13.67
C ARG A 43 -30.21 0.61 -13.87
N ASN A 44 -29.59 0.75 -15.02
CA ASN A 44 -28.44 -0.05 -15.38
C ASN A 44 -27.29 0.86 -15.76
N PHE A 45 -26.19 0.76 -15.02
CA PHE A 45 -24.99 1.56 -15.27
C PHE A 45 -24.39 1.38 -16.67
N ARG A 46 -24.83 0.36 -17.42
CA ARG A 46 -24.35 0.06 -18.78
C ARG A 46 -25.23 0.61 -19.88
N VAL A 47 -26.44 1.04 -19.59
CA VAL A 47 -27.43 1.41 -20.61
C VAL A 47 -28.07 2.73 -20.22
N THR A 48 -27.41 3.84 -20.52
CA THR A 48 -28.05 5.15 -20.36
C THR A 48 -27.63 6.10 -21.44
N ASN A 49 -28.64 6.74 -22.02
CA ASN A 49 -28.49 7.61 -23.16
C ASN A 49 -28.49 9.10 -22.82
N GLU A 50 -28.82 9.44 -21.55
CA GLU A 50 -29.22 10.82 -21.31
C GLU A 50 -28.25 11.59 -20.41
N PHE A 51 -27.68 10.97 -19.37
CA PHE A 51 -26.92 11.75 -18.41
C PHE A 51 -25.94 10.91 -17.62
N ASN A 52 -24.68 11.12 -17.87
CA ASN A 52 -23.57 10.50 -17.16
C ASN A 52 -22.66 11.58 -16.61
N GLY A 53 -21.97 11.31 -15.47
CA GLY A 53 -21.03 12.27 -14.91
C GLY A 53 -20.39 11.81 -13.63
N LEU A 54 -19.77 12.77 -12.96
CA LEU A 54 -19.21 12.63 -11.63
C LEU A 54 -20.02 13.48 -10.66
N ALA A 55 -20.47 12.85 -9.57
CA ALA A 55 -21.12 13.49 -8.45
C ALA A 55 -20.18 13.53 -7.24
N MET A 56 -20.25 14.61 -6.47
CA MET A 56 -19.44 14.85 -5.28
C MET A 56 -20.32 15.21 -4.08
N LYS A 57 -19.91 14.78 -2.90
CA LYS A 57 -20.44 15.24 -1.61
C LYS A 57 -19.29 15.48 -0.63
N ILE A 58 -19.49 16.43 0.30
CA ILE A 58 -18.53 16.75 1.35
C ILE A 58 -19.17 16.53 2.72
N SER A 59 -18.41 15.96 3.64
CA SER A 59 -18.77 15.87 5.05
C SER A 59 -17.75 16.66 5.88
N SER A 60 -18.24 17.52 6.79
CA SER A 60 -17.42 18.30 7.72
C SER A 60 -17.53 17.79 9.17
N ASP A 61 -18.07 16.59 9.37
CA ASP A 61 -18.32 16.02 10.71
C ASP A 61 -17.80 14.57 10.84
N GLY A 62 -16.75 14.23 10.06
CA GLY A 62 -16.15 12.90 10.07
C GLY A 62 -17.02 11.83 9.43
N GLY A 63 -17.81 12.18 8.41
CA GLY A 63 -18.64 11.27 7.63
C GLY A 63 -20.00 10.96 8.26
N ARG A 64 -20.39 11.63 9.34
CA ARG A 64 -21.69 11.41 10.00
C ARG A 64 -22.85 11.97 9.20
N THR A 65 -22.65 13.15 8.61
CA THR A 65 -23.61 13.77 7.67
C THR A 65 -22.90 14.22 6.41
N TRP A 66 -23.64 14.33 5.32
CA TRP A 66 -23.11 14.68 4.01
C TRP A 66 -23.89 15.84 3.42
N GLY A 67 -23.17 16.78 2.81
CA GLY A 67 -23.72 17.94 2.16
C GLY A 67 -24.54 17.62 0.90
N VAL A 68 -25.02 18.68 0.26
CA VAL A 68 -25.79 18.56 -0.98
C VAL A 68 -24.89 18.02 -2.09
N GLU A 69 -25.42 17.10 -2.88
CA GLU A 69 -24.76 16.55 -4.04
C GLU A 69 -24.47 17.64 -5.09
N GLN A 70 -23.24 17.63 -5.60
CA GLN A 70 -22.79 18.51 -6.67
C GLN A 70 -22.33 17.67 -7.85
N ILE A 71 -22.75 18.05 -9.06
CA ILE A 71 -22.24 17.48 -10.29
C ILE A 71 -21.00 18.27 -10.68
N ILE A 72 -19.87 17.58 -10.79
CA ILE A 72 -18.56 18.21 -11.07
C ILE A 72 -18.06 17.95 -12.48
N TYR A 73 -18.65 16.97 -13.18
CA TYR A 73 -18.34 16.65 -14.58
C TYR A 73 -19.55 15.99 -15.22
N LYS A 74 -19.81 16.29 -16.50
CA LYS A 74 -20.74 15.56 -17.36
C LYS A 74 -20.02 14.85 -18.49
N GLY A 75 -20.54 13.70 -18.89
CA GLY A 75 -20.00 12.85 -19.93
C GLY A 75 -19.65 11.45 -19.45
N SER A 76 -19.46 10.55 -20.39
CA SER A 76 -19.10 9.15 -20.09
C SER A 76 -17.78 9.07 -19.34
N ASN A 77 -17.78 8.42 -18.18
CA ASN A 77 -16.65 8.31 -17.26
C ASN A 77 -16.78 7.05 -16.41
N TRP A 78 -15.67 6.62 -15.81
CA TRP A 78 -15.58 5.54 -14.82
C TRP A 78 -14.45 5.82 -13.84
N GLU A 79 -14.41 5.11 -12.73
CA GLU A 79 -13.32 4.96 -11.77
C GLU A 79 -12.67 6.30 -11.37
N PRO A 80 -13.42 7.21 -10.74
CA PRO A 80 -12.83 8.44 -10.24
C PRO A 80 -11.89 8.16 -9.04
N GLN A 81 -10.82 8.95 -8.93
CA GLN A 81 -9.88 8.93 -7.83
C GLN A 81 -9.49 10.36 -7.45
N ILE A 82 -9.36 10.64 -6.15
CA ILE A 82 -9.06 11.97 -5.61
C ILE A 82 -7.60 12.01 -5.18
N LEU A 83 -6.88 13.04 -5.61
CA LEU A 83 -5.57 13.43 -5.09
C LEU A 83 -5.63 14.89 -4.63
N GLN A 84 -5.21 15.18 -3.39
CA GLN A 84 -4.98 16.55 -2.95
C GLN A 84 -3.48 16.81 -2.86
N LEU A 85 -3.01 17.86 -3.52
CA LEU A 85 -1.63 18.31 -3.50
C LEU A 85 -1.33 19.15 -2.24
N PRO A 86 -0.05 19.31 -1.84
CA PRO A 86 0.34 20.06 -0.64
C PRO A 86 -0.07 21.54 -0.65
N ASP A 87 -0.21 22.15 -1.82
CA ASP A 87 -0.70 23.52 -1.99
C ASP A 87 -2.23 23.66 -1.83
N GLY A 88 -2.92 22.54 -1.62
CA GLY A 88 -4.37 22.45 -1.44
C GLY A 88 -5.15 22.20 -2.73
N GLU A 89 -4.51 22.17 -3.91
CA GLU A 89 -5.19 21.80 -5.16
C GLU A 89 -5.74 20.37 -5.05
N ILE A 90 -7.02 20.21 -5.38
CA ILE A 90 -7.68 18.89 -5.46
C ILE A 90 -7.76 18.51 -6.93
N GLN A 91 -7.31 17.31 -7.25
CA GLN A 91 -7.39 16.71 -8.56
C GLN A 91 -8.31 15.50 -8.52
N VAL A 92 -9.24 15.40 -9.44
CA VAL A 92 -10.07 14.21 -9.67
C VAL A 92 -9.64 13.58 -10.97
N TYR A 93 -9.00 12.42 -10.87
CA TYR A 93 -8.64 11.57 -11.98
C TYR A 93 -9.78 10.63 -12.32
N PHE A 94 -10.02 10.33 -13.57
CA PHE A 94 -11.04 9.38 -13.98
C PHE A 94 -10.82 8.81 -15.36
N THR A 95 -11.35 7.63 -15.62
CA THR A 95 -11.48 7.09 -16.97
C THR A 95 -12.41 7.97 -17.77
N HIS A 96 -11.87 8.59 -18.81
CA HIS A 96 -12.53 9.65 -19.58
C HIS A 96 -12.95 9.16 -20.98
N GLY A 97 -14.22 8.81 -21.11
CA GLY A 97 -14.83 8.40 -22.36
C GLY A 97 -15.73 9.47 -23.00
N GLY A 98 -15.87 10.65 -22.35
CA GLY A 98 -16.80 11.70 -22.76
C GLY A 98 -16.80 12.01 -24.25
N PRO A 99 -15.65 12.44 -24.84
CA PRO A 99 -15.61 12.86 -26.23
C PRO A 99 -15.83 11.76 -27.27
N LYS A 100 -15.55 10.51 -26.96
CA LYS A 100 -15.64 9.38 -27.89
C LYS A 100 -16.82 8.47 -27.63
N ILE A 101 -17.12 8.16 -26.37
CA ILE A 101 -18.14 7.19 -25.98
C ILE A 101 -19.51 7.87 -25.80
N GLN A 102 -19.58 9.02 -25.17
CA GLN A 102 -20.84 9.71 -24.90
C GLN A 102 -21.68 9.99 -26.17
N PRO A 103 -21.11 10.46 -27.28
CA PRO A 103 -21.90 10.65 -28.50
C PRO A 103 -22.50 9.36 -29.07
N GLN A 104 -21.80 8.23 -28.90
CA GLN A 104 -22.32 6.92 -29.32
C GLN A 104 -23.50 6.48 -28.45
N MET A 105 -23.43 6.74 -27.14
CA MET A 105 -24.53 6.48 -26.21
C MET A 105 -25.75 7.34 -26.52
N GLU A 106 -25.56 8.63 -26.79
CA GLU A 106 -26.62 9.58 -27.17
C GLU A 106 -27.27 9.21 -28.51
N ALA A 107 -26.49 8.66 -29.44
CA ALA A 107 -27.00 8.14 -30.71
C ALA A 107 -27.72 6.79 -30.58
N GLY A 108 -27.80 6.21 -29.36
CA GLY A 108 -28.46 4.94 -29.12
C GLY A 108 -27.74 3.72 -29.70
N ILE A 109 -26.42 3.82 -29.93
CA ILE A 109 -25.63 2.69 -30.39
C ILE A 109 -25.60 1.63 -29.27
N PRO A 110 -25.93 0.35 -29.55
CA PRO A 110 -25.86 -0.71 -28.56
C PRO A 110 -24.44 -0.87 -28.00
N GLU A 111 -24.30 -1.16 -26.70
CA GLU A 111 -22.99 -1.35 -26.03
C GLU A 111 -22.08 -2.33 -26.77
N SER A 112 -22.66 -3.42 -27.32
CA SER A 112 -21.91 -4.43 -28.07
C SER A 112 -21.33 -3.93 -29.40
N GLU A 113 -21.80 -2.79 -29.90
CA GLU A 113 -21.39 -2.15 -31.16
C GLU A 113 -20.57 -0.88 -30.92
N MET A 114 -20.53 -0.38 -29.69
CA MET A 114 -19.76 0.82 -29.34
C MET A 114 -18.26 0.55 -29.51
N VAL A 115 -17.54 1.58 -29.95
CA VAL A 115 -16.08 1.60 -29.97
C VAL A 115 -15.58 2.08 -28.60
N PRO A 116 -14.96 1.21 -27.79
CA PRO A 116 -14.47 1.57 -26.47
C PRO A 116 -13.17 2.37 -26.60
N SER A 117 -13.28 3.68 -26.59
CA SER A 117 -12.11 4.58 -26.65
C SER A 117 -12.11 5.49 -25.45
N SER A 118 -11.07 5.43 -24.65
CA SER A 118 -10.94 6.16 -23.40
C SER A 118 -9.52 6.70 -23.21
N GLY A 119 -9.25 7.23 -22.08
CA GLY A 119 -7.98 7.67 -21.55
C GLY A 119 -8.19 8.20 -20.16
N THR A 120 -7.14 8.59 -19.47
CA THR A 120 -7.23 9.24 -18.17
C THR A 120 -7.28 10.75 -18.34
N ALA A 121 -8.24 11.40 -17.68
CA ALA A 121 -8.34 12.85 -17.60
C ALA A 121 -8.48 13.31 -16.14
N ILE A 122 -8.26 14.61 -15.92
CA ILE A 122 -8.42 15.28 -14.65
C ILE A 122 -9.30 16.51 -14.76
N ILE A 123 -9.95 16.86 -13.64
CA ILE A 123 -10.47 18.18 -13.32
C ILE A 123 -9.86 18.63 -12.00
N ARG A 124 -9.69 19.93 -11.81
CA ARG A 124 -9.01 20.50 -10.65
C ARG A 124 -9.89 21.47 -9.88
N SER A 125 -9.69 21.55 -8.57
CA SER A 125 -10.28 22.58 -7.72
C SER A 125 -9.22 23.18 -6.81
N LYS A 126 -9.21 24.51 -6.70
CA LYS A 126 -8.33 25.28 -5.79
C LYS A 126 -9.08 25.93 -4.62
N ASP A 127 -10.33 25.57 -4.44
CA ASP A 127 -11.23 26.16 -3.47
C ASP A 127 -12.04 25.11 -2.66
N ASN A 128 -11.38 23.97 -2.39
CA ASN A 128 -11.96 22.84 -1.67
C ASN A 128 -13.25 22.27 -2.33
N GLY A 129 -13.22 22.13 -3.66
CA GLY A 129 -14.30 21.48 -4.40
C GLY A 129 -15.49 22.40 -4.75
N LYS A 130 -15.42 23.71 -4.50
CA LYS A 130 -16.52 24.63 -4.83
C LYS A 130 -16.61 24.93 -6.32
N THR A 131 -15.46 25.08 -6.98
CA THR A 131 -15.37 25.26 -8.44
C THR A 131 -14.34 24.29 -9.04
N TRP A 132 -14.53 23.97 -10.32
CA TRP A 132 -13.71 22.99 -11.03
C TRP A 132 -13.22 23.53 -12.37
N ASP A 133 -11.99 23.23 -12.75
CA ASP A 133 -11.35 23.58 -13.99
C ASP A 133 -10.73 22.32 -14.67
N PRO A 134 -11.07 22.04 -15.96
CA PRO A 134 -12.15 22.68 -16.71
C PRO A 134 -13.52 22.33 -16.15
N TYR A 135 -14.46 23.29 -16.19
CA TYR A 135 -15.85 23.04 -15.85
C TYR A 135 -16.58 22.46 -17.08
N VAL A 136 -16.75 21.16 -17.09
CA VAL A 136 -17.25 20.41 -18.25
C VAL A 136 -18.68 19.94 -18.03
N MET A 137 -19.65 20.63 -18.64
CA MET A 137 -21.08 20.33 -18.53
C MET A 137 -21.78 20.12 -19.87
N GLU A 138 -21.11 20.43 -20.98
CA GLU A 138 -21.67 20.41 -22.34
C GLU A 138 -20.76 19.67 -23.32
N PRO A 139 -21.27 19.15 -24.45
CA PRO A 139 -20.45 18.55 -25.49
C PRO A 139 -19.32 19.50 -25.94
N PRO A 140 -18.15 18.98 -26.30
CA PRO A 140 -17.78 17.57 -26.50
C PRO A 140 -17.38 16.82 -25.21
N TYR A 141 -17.70 17.31 -24.02
CA TYR A 141 -17.38 16.72 -22.72
C TYR A 141 -15.87 16.46 -22.49
N ALA A 142 -15.03 17.35 -22.99
CA ALA A 142 -13.59 17.23 -22.95
C ALA A 142 -13.02 17.79 -21.63
N ALA A 143 -12.52 16.91 -20.76
CA ALA A 143 -11.72 17.28 -19.60
C ALA A 143 -10.21 17.34 -19.97
N HIS A 144 -9.38 17.75 -19.03
CA HIS A 144 -7.92 17.82 -19.23
C HIS A 144 -7.33 16.40 -19.31
N ARG A 145 -7.01 15.92 -20.48
CA ARG A 145 -6.48 14.59 -20.74
C ARG A 145 -4.99 14.52 -20.35
N VAL A 146 -4.61 13.53 -19.53
CA VAL A 146 -3.24 13.39 -19.03
C VAL A 146 -2.54 12.12 -19.52
N SER A 147 -3.29 11.07 -19.84
CA SER A 147 -2.72 9.85 -20.39
C SER A 147 -3.67 9.15 -21.33
N GLN A 148 -3.13 8.71 -22.46
CA GLN A 148 -3.78 7.79 -23.40
C GLN A 148 -2.73 7.20 -24.35
N GLN A 149 -3.02 6.03 -24.89
CA GLN A 149 -2.19 5.39 -25.91
C GLN A 149 -3.04 4.60 -26.90
N TYR A 150 -2.53 4.42 -28.09
CA TYR A 150 -3.17 3.57 -29.07
C TYR A 150 -3.15 2.10 -28.66
N ALA A 151 -4.29 1.46 -28.88
CA ALA A 151 -4.43 0.02 -28.81
C ALA A 151 -5.33 -0.46 -29.95
N TYR A 152 -5.33 -1.75 -30.21
CA TYR A 152 -6.25 -2.37 -31.14
C TYR A 152 -7.09 -3.39 -30.39
N THR A 153 -8.41 -3.33 -30.61
CA THR A 153 -9.30 -4.37 -30.11
C THR A 153 -9.07 -5.67 -30.87
N LYS A 154 -9.55 -6.81 -30.35
CA LYS A 154 -9.52 -8.10 -31.05
C LYS A 154 -10.24 -8.10 -32.39
N LYS A 155 -11.08 -7.10 -32.67
CA LYS A 155 -11.71 -6.86 -33.97
C LYS A 155 -10.86 -6.01 -34.93
N GLY A 156 -9.64 -5.61 -34.52
CA GLY A 156 -8.75 -4.77 -35.31
C GLY A 156 -9.14 -3.28 -35.34
N ILE A 157 -10.03 -2.85 -34.44
CA ILE A 157 -10.43 -1.45 -34.33
C ILE A 157 -9.40 -0.72 -33.48
N GLN A 158 -8.84 0.37 -34.01
CA GLN A 158 -7.94 1.25 -33.25
C GLN A 158 -8.73 2.06 -32.23
N VAL A 159 -8.28 2.07 -31.00
CA VAL A 159 -8.85 2.81 -29.88
C VAL A 159 -7.76 3.45 -29.05
N PHE A 160 -8.12 4.43 -28.24
CA PHE A 160 -7.27 4.88 -27.15
C PHE A 160 -7.62 4.14 -25.86
N THR A 161 -6.63 3.93 -25.00
CA THR A 161 -6.75 3.29 -23.68
C THR A 161 -6.06 4.13 -22.61
N ASP A 162 -5.78 3.60 -21.47
CA ASP A 162 -5.34 4.12 -20.20
C ASP A 162 -6.52 4.52 -19.32
N GLN A 163 -6.95 3.60 -18.51
CA GLN A 163 -8.13 3.72 -17.67
C GLN A 163 -7.86 3.27 -16.24
N MET A 164 -8.88 3.39 -15.38
CA MET A 164 -8.78 3.01 -13.96
C MET A 164 -7.59 3.69 -13.25
N PRO A 165 -7.53 5.03 -13.25
CA PRO A 165 -6.37 5.76 -12.74
C PRO A 165 -6.26 5.70 -11.23
N CYS A 166 -5.02 5.63 -10.73
CA CYS A 166 -4.69 5.91 -9.34
C CYS A 166 -3.40 6.73 -9.30
N ALA A 167 -3.49 7.98 -8.85
CA ALA A 167 -2.40 8.93 -8.79
C ALA A 167 -1.94 9.15 -7.35
N ILE A 168 -0.64 9.34 -7.17
CA ILE A 168 -0.03 9.82 -5.92
C ILE A 168 1.02 10.89 -6.22
N LEU A 169 1.22 11.81 -5.29
CA LEU A 169 2.42 12.64 -5.28
C LEU A 169 3.52 11.87 -4.53
N LEU A 170 4.67 11.67 -5.17
CA LEU A 170 5.80 10.96 -4.56
C LEU A 170 6.44 11.80 -3.45
N ASN A 171 6.79 11.15 -2.34
CA ASN A 171 7.37 11.79 -1.17
C ASN A 171 8.64 12.60 -1.52
N ASN A 172 8.72 13.82 -0.98
CA ASN A 172 9.87 14.71 -1.14
C ASN A 172 10.19 15.08 -2.61
N THR A 173 9.21 15.03 -3.49
CA THR A 173 9.30 15.44 -4.90
C THR A 173 8.09 16.26 -5.29
N ASP A 174 8.13 16.84 -6.50
CA ASP A 174 6.95 17.42 -7.17
C ASP A 174 6.37 16.44 -8.21
N THR A 175 6.87 15.21 -8.26
CA THR A 175 6.49 14.21 -9.25
C THR A 175 5.19 13.52 -8.86
N ILE A 176 4.21 13.58 -9.74
CA ILE A 176 2.99 12.76 -9.65
C ILE A 176 3.25 11.45 -10.40
N ALA A 177 3.05 10.31 -9.73
CA ALA A 177 3.02 8.99 -10.34
C ALA A 177 1.58 8.52 -10.51
N LEU A 178 1.22 8.08 -11.71
CA LEU A 178 -0.13 7.70 -12.12
C LEU A 178 -0.12 6.26 -12.61
N ALA A 179 -0.69 5.34 -11.85
CA ALA A 179 -0.89 3.96 -12.27
C ALA A 179 -2.22 3.81 -13.03
N MET A 180 -2.21 3.02 -14.10
CA MET A 180 -3.38 2.83 -14.97
C MET A 180 -3.41 1.40 -15.52
N GLU A 181 -4.61 1.00 -15.97
CA GLU A 181 -4.84 -0.16 -16.80
C GLU A 181 -4.76 0.24 -18.28
N SER A 182 -4.04 -0.53 -19.08
CA SER A 182 -4.01 -0.39 -20.53
C SER A 182 -4.28 -1.72 -21.22
N MET A 183 -4.28 -1.75 -22.54
CA MET A 183 -4.69 -2.93 -23.31
C MET A 183 -3.83 -3.13 -24.55
N PHE A 184 -3.55 -4.39 -24.87
CA PHE A 184 -3.07 -4.82 -26.18
C PHE A 184 -3.78 -6.11 -26.60
N VAL A 185 -3.57 -6.55 -27.84
CA VAL A 185 -4.12 -7.84 -28.33
C VAL A 185 -3.02 -8.89 -28.35
N ARG A 186 -3.29 -10.05 -27.77
CA ARG A 186 -2.44 -11.24 -27.85
C ARG A 186 -3.30 -12.46 -28.20
N ASP A 187 -2.87 -13.23 -29.19
CA ASP A 187 -3.56 -14.45 -29.63
C ASP A 187 -5.07 -14.23 -29.95
N GLY A 188 -5.41 -13.05 -30.45
CA GLY A 188 -6.77 -12.66 -30.80
C GLY A 188 -7.67 -12.29 -29.61
N GLU A 189 -7.11 -12.16 -28.40
CA GLU A 189 -7.83 -11.73 -27.19
C GLU A 189 -7.28 -10.40 -26.66
N ASP A 190 -8.17 -9.59 -26.11
CA ASP A 190 -7.80 -8.35 -25.44
C ASP A 190 -7.11 -8.69 -24.11
N VAL A 191 -5.90 -8.19 -23.91
CA VAL A 191 -5.09 -8.40 -22.71
C VAL A 191 -4.89 -7.08 -22.02
N LEU A 192 -5.32 -7.02 -20.76
CA LEU A 192 -5.11 -5.87 -19.89
C LEU A 192 -3.76 -5.95 -19.19
N TYR A 193 -3.08 -4.83 -19.04
CA TYR A 193 -1.82 -4.74 -18.34
C TYR A 193 -1.67 -3.41 -17.59
N ILE A 194 -0.73 -3.36 -16.65
CA ILE A 194 -0.49 -2.18 -15.83
C ILE A 194 0.56 -1.28 -16.50
N THR A 195 0.27 0.01 -16.53
CA THR A 195 1.18 1.06 -16.96
C THR A 195 1.27 2.15 -15.90
N THR A 196 2.37 2.88 -15.87
CA THR A 196 2.58 4.04 -15.01
C THR A 196 3.05 5.22 -15.81
N ALA A 197 2.53 6.40 -15.52
CA ALA A 197 2.94 7.66 -16.15
C ALA A 197 3.38 8.64 -15.05
N TYR A 198 4.21 9.61 -15.42
CA TYR A 198 4.83 10.54 -14.47
C TYR A 198 4.73 11.97 -14.97
N SER A 199 4.59 12.91 -14.04
CA SER A 199 4.58 14.34 -14.33
C SER A 199 5.30 15.11 -13.23
N ASP A 200 6.30 15.90 -13.62
CA ASP A 200 7.01 16.83 -12.74
C ASP A 200 6.47 18.28 -12.85
N ASP A 201 5.52 18.51 -13.75
CA ASP A 201 4.93 19.81 -14.05
C ASP A 201 3.42 19.88 -13.73
N ASN A 202 2.93 18.92 -12.93
CA ASN A 202 1.52 18.85 -12.56
C ASN A 202 0.60 18.75 -13.78
N TRP A 203 1.00 17.98 -14.81
CA TRP A 203 0.24 17.84 -16.05
C TRP A 203 -0.10 19.19 -16.71
N ALA A 204 0.87 20.12 -16.75
CA ALA A 204 0.63 21.49 -17.25
C ALA A 204 0.13 21.50 -18.69
N VAL A 205 0.55 20.53 -19.49
CA VAL A 205 0.11 20.38 -20.89
C VAL A 205 -0.78 19.15 -21.01
N GLY A 206 -2.04 19.38 -21.39
CA GLY A 206 -2.99 18.29 -21.66
C GLY A 206 -2.80 17.72 -23.05
N LEU A 207 -3.19 16.46 -23.23
CA LEU A 207 -3.18 15.77 -24.52
C LEU A 207 -4.41 16.13 -25.35
N GLY A 208 -4.21 16.30 -26.64
CA GLY A 208 -5.32 16.31 -27.61
C GLY A 208 -6.03 14.96 -27.63
N ILE A 209 -7.29 14.96 -28.13
CA ILE A 209 -8.15 13.78 -28.05
C ILE A 209 -7.63 12.57 -28.85
N ASP A 210 -6.77 12.82 -29.83
CA ASP A 210 -6.15 11.81 -30.69
C ASP A 210 -4.61 11.81 -30.58
N GLU A 211 -4.06 12.30 -29.48
CA GLU A 211 -2.62 12.33 -29.20
C GLU A 211 -2.27 11.27 -28.17
N GLU A 212 -1.13 10.59 -28.37
CA GLU A 212 -0.57 9.68 -27.36
C GLU A 212 0.30 10.43 -26.35
N GLY A 213 0.34 9.95 -25.12
CA GLY A 213 1.18 10.52 -24.08
C GLY A 213 0.76 10.09 -22.67
N PRO A 214 1.44 10.59 -21.66
CA PRO A 214 2.59 11.50 -21.71
C PRO A 214 3.87 10.81 -22.22
N ALA A 215 4.92 11.61 -22.48
CA ALA A 215 6.21 11.07 -22.92
C ALA A 215 6.92 10.25 -21.85
N ASP A 216 6.79 10.65 -20.57
CA ASP A 216 7.30 9.89 -19.43
C ASP A 216 6.25 8.88 -18.97
N LYS A 217 6.30 7.71 -19.60
CA LYS A 217 5.38 6.60 -19.34
C LYS A 217 6.13 5.28 -19.43
N GLN A 218 5.81 4.37 -18.53
CA GLN A 218 6.38 3.05 -18.45
C GLN A 218 5.30 1.98 -18.61
N GLU A 219 5.51 1.09 -19.57
CA GLU A 219 4.68 -0.11 -19.73
C GLU A 219 5.25 -1.24 -18.86
N ASN A 220 4.62 -1.53 -17.74
CA ASN A 220 5.10 -2.60 -16.84
C ASN A 220 4.80 -4.00 -17.38
N MET A 221 3.90 -4.13 -18.35
CA MET A 221 3.50 -5.38 -19.00
C MET A 221 3.01 -6.48 -18.03
N TRP A 222 2.70 -6.14 -16.80
CA TRP A 222 2.05 -7.09 -15.89
C TRP A 222 0.61 -7.23 -16.28
N HIS A 223 0.25 -8.45 -16.60
CA HIS A 223 -1.12 -8.78 -16.95
C HIS A 223 -2.03 -8.53 -15.75
N GLY A 224 -2.96 -7.61 -15.85
CA GLY A 224 -3.85 -7.25 -14.77
C GLY A 224 -4.65 -5.98 -15.04
N ALA A 225 -5.48 -5.64 -14.07
CA ALA A 225 -6.46 -4.57 -14.14
C ALA A 225 -6.59 -3.85 -12.79
N ALA A 226 -7.24 -2.71 -12.78
CA ALA A 226 -7.61 -1.95 -11.59
C ALA A 226 -6.42 -1.70 -10.64
N PRO A 227 -5.39 -0.98 -11.08
CA PRO A 227 -4.24 -0.68 -10.22
C PRO A 227 -4.61 0.33 -9.12
N TYR A 228 -3.95 0.16 -7.97
CA TYR A 228 -3.87 1.17 -6.92
C TYR A 228 -2.41 1.36 -6.52
N LEU A 229 -1.98 2.60 -6.38
CA LEU A 229 -0.62 2.96 -6.01
C LEU A 229 -0.66 3.74 -4.70
N ARG A 230 0.24 3.40 -3.78
CA ARG A 230 0.48 4.10 -2.51
C ARG A 230 1.98 4.15 -2.24
N GLN A 231 2.38 5.02 -1.33
CA GLN A 231 3.78 5.15 -0.92
C GLN A 231 3.88 5.14 0.61
N PHE A 232 4.79 4.35 1.13
CA PHE A 232 5.11 4.36 2.56
C PHE A 232 5.83 5.65 2.97
N PRO A 233 5.74 6.07 4.24
CA PRO A 233 6.53 7.19 4.75
C PRO A 233 8.04 7.01 4.53
N SER A 234 8.55 5.77 4.57
CA SER A 234 9.94 5.42 4.29
C SER A 234 10.36 5.59 2.83
N GLY A 235 9.40 5.79 1.93
CA GLY A 235 9.63 6.11 0.52
C GLY A 235 9.34 4.99 -0.47
N GLU A 236 9.34 3.71 -0.05
CA GLU A 236 8.97 2.61 -0.95
C GLU A 236 7.52 2.76 -1.40
N THR A 237 7.25 2.36 -2.63
CA THR A 237 5.90 2.32 -3.17
C THR A 237 5.31 0.91 -3.10
N VAL A 238 3.99 0.84 -3.07
CA VAL A 238 3.24 -0.41 -3.21
C VAL A 238 2.15 -0.22 -4.24
N LEU A 239 2.12 -1.12 -5.20
CA LEU A 239 1.14 -1.13 -6.29
C LEU A 239 0.34 -2.43 -6.23
N SER A 240 -0.99 -2.30 -6.16
CA SER A 240 -1.89 -3.44 -6.26
C SER A 240 -2.54 -3.52 -7.64
N TYR A 241 -2.92 -4.71 -8.06
CA TYR A 241 -3.70 -4.96 -9.27
C TYR A 241 -4.39 -6.32 -9.19
N ASN A 242 -5.35 -6.55 -10.05
CA ASN A 242 -6.07 -7.82 -10.15
C ASN A 242 -5.74 -8.56 -11.43
N GLN A 243 -5.21 -9.78 -11.27
CA GLN A 243 -5.09 -10.77 -12.35
C GLN A 243 -5.64 -12.11 -11.86
N LYS A 244 -6.95 -12.30 -11.88
CA LYS A 244 -7.64 -13.43 -11.23
C LYS A 244 -7.53 -13.40 -9.69
N ARG A 245 -6.41 -12.90 -9.13
CA ARG A 245 -6.16 -12.68 -7.71
C ARG A 245 -5.85 -11.21 -7.48
N PHE A 246 -6.03 -10.76 -6.27
CA PHE A 246 -5.50 -9.48 -5.83
C PHE A 246 -4.02 -9.66 -5.54
N GLN A 247 -3.18 -8.91 -6.23
CA GLN A 247 -1.71 -8.95 -6.10
C GLN A 247 -1.18 -7.58 -5.73
N ILE A 248 -0.09 -7.55 -4.99
CA ILE A 248 0.68 -6.34 -4.69
C ILE A 248 2.13 -6.52 -5.14
N ARG A 249 2.80 -5.43 -5.45
CA ARG A 249 4.24 -5.36 -5.68
C ARG A 249 4.83 -4.21 -4.88
N LEU A 250 5.95 -4.44 -4.23
CA LEU A 250 6.75 -3.38 -3.61
C LEU A 250 7.63 -2.75 -4.67
N GLY A 251 7.72 -1.44 -4.66
CA GLY A 251 8.48 -0.66 -5.61
C GLY A 251 9.48 0.28 -4.94
N ASP A 252 10.34 0.86 -5.77
CA ASP A 252 11.26 1.91 -5.36
C ASP A 252 10.53 3.22 -5.01
N SER A 253 11.27 4.21 -4.52
CA SER A 253 10.70 5.50 -4.11
C SER A 253 10.19 6.37 -5.27
N LEU A 254 10.51 6.00 -6.50
CA LEU A 254 10.10 6.69 -7.71
C LEU A 254 8.95 5.97 -8.43
N ALA A 255 8.46 4.86 -7.88
CA ALA A 255 7.44 4.00 -8.48
C ALA A 255 7.82 3.48 -9.89
N ARG A 256 9.12 3.26 -10.14
CA ARG A 256 9.63 2.84 -11.44
C ARG A 256 10.10 1.38 -11.47
N GLU A 257 10.70 0.91 -10.42
CA GLU A 257 11.16 -0.47 -10.30
C GLU A 257 10.33 -1.20 -9.25
N PHE A 258 9.74 -2.33 -9.62
CA PHE A 258 8.89 -3.12 -8.76
C PHE A 258 9.37 -4.57 -8.69
N GLY A 259 9.34 -5.14 -7.50
CA GLY A 259 9.69 -6.53 -7.23
C GLY A 259 8.65 -7.54 -7.70
N ASP A 260 8.80 -8.78 -7.26
CA ASP A 260 7.89 -9.88 -7.56
C ASP A 260 6.50 -9.70 -6.96
N PRO A 261 5.45 -10.29 -7.54
CA PRO A 261 4.10 -10.19 -7.01
C PRO A 261 3.93 -10.97 -5.72
N ILE A 262 3.21 -10.38 -4.78
CA ILE A 262 2.79 -10.97 -3.51
C ILE A 262 1.27 -11.12 -3.54
N ASP A 263 0.74 -12.26 -3.09
CA ASP A 263 -0.69 -12.54 -2.98
C ASP A 263 -1.16 -12.31 -1.52
N PRO A 264 -1.63 -11.11 -1.13
CA PRO A 264 -2.00 -10.80 0.25
C PRO A 264 -3.39 -11.35 0.63
N MET A 265 -4.13 -11.86 -0.33
CA MET A 265 -5.45 -12.46 -0.14
C MET A 265 -5.60 -13.77 -0.89
N HIS A 266 -6.30 -14.70 -0.28
CA HIS A 266 -6.70 -15.93 -0.97
C HIS A 266 -7.97 -15.74 -1.78
N GLY A 267 -8.04 -16.44 -2.91
CA GLY A 267 -9.23 -16.51 -3.76
C GLY A 267 -9.14 -15.64 -5.01
N THR A 268 -10.20 -15.71 -5.81
CA THR A 268 -10.35 -14.97 -7.07
C THR A 268 -11.18 -13.72 -6.83
N GLY A 269 -10.70 -12.56 -7.23
CA GLY A 269 -11.40 -11.30 -7.02
C GLY A 269 -11.14 -10.28 -8.12
N PHE A 270 -11.94 -9.21 -8.11
CA PHE A 270 -11.91 -8.14 -9.09
C PHE A 270 -11.99 -6.78 -8.39
N TRP A 271 -11.50 -5.74 -9.07
CA TRP A 271 -11.65 -4.34 -8.70
C TRP A 271 -11.30 -4.10 -7.23
N GLY A 272 -10.07 -4.40 -6.90
CA GLY A 272 -9.53 -4.16 -5.58
C GLY A 272 -9.14 -2.70 -5.38
N SER A 273 -8.93 -2.34 -4.13
CA SER A 273 -8.30 -1.08 -3.73
C SER A 273 -7.23 -1.35 -2.69
N LEU A 274 -6.36 -0.39 -2.50
CA LEU A 274 -5.23 -0.46 -1.59
C LEU A 274 -5.16 0.80 -0.74
N GLU A 275 -4.93 0.64 0.57
CA GLU A 275 -4.64 1.75 1.46
C GLU A 275 -3.55 1.36 2.45
N LEU A 276 -2.78 2.33 2.90
CA LEU A 276 -1.78 2.18 3.95
C LEU A 276 -2.34 2.74 5.26
N ILE A 277 -2.26 1.95 6.32
CA ILE A 277 -2.57 2.39 7.67
C ILE A 277 -1.27 2.32 8.47
N GLN A 278 -0.91 3.42 9.12
CA GLN A 278 0.41 3.58 9.71
C GLN A 278 1.50 3.38 8.65
N SER A 279 2.72 3.06 9.04
CA SER A 279 3.85 2.97 8.12
C SER A 279 4.08 1.58 7.51
N HIS A 280 3.34 0.57 7.94
CA HIS A 280 3.64 -0.82 7.58
C HIS A 280 2.41 -1.72 7.39
N ILE A 281 1.20 -1.20 7.59
CA ILE A 281 -0.03 -1.98 7.41
C ILE A 281 -0.63 -1.68 6.06
N VAL A 282 -0.76 -2.72 5.24
CA VAL A 282 -1.43 -2.67 3.94
C VAL A 282 -2.82 -3.25 4.06
N VAL A 283 -3.82 -2.42 3.80
CA VAL A 283 -5.22 -2.84 3.73
C VAL A 283 -5.61 -2.98 2.27
N GLY A 284 -5.91 -4.20 1.86
CA GLY A 284 -6.42 -4.49 0.53
C GLY A 284 -7.91 -4.81 0.58
N THR A 285 -8.65 -4.40 -0.43
CA THR A 285 -10.04 -4.83 -0.64
C THR A 285 -10.22 -5.43 -2.02
N MET A 286 -11.14 -6.35 -2.17
CA MET A 286 -11.54 -6.85 -3.49
C MET A 286 -12.98 -7.34 -3.47
N THR A 287 -13.62 -7.33 -4.63
CA THR A 287 -14.90 -8.03 -4.85
C THR A 287 -14.60 -9.50 -5.11
N TYR A 288 -15.02 -10.37 -4.20
CA TYR A 288 -14.91 -11.81 -4.32
C TYR A 288 -16.22 -12.42 -4.83
N ALA A 289 -16.17 -13.07 -5.99
CA ALA A 289 -17.31 -13.74 -6.58
C ALA A 289 -17.22 -15.26 -6.33
N ARG A 290 -18.25 -15.81 -5.68
CA ARG A 290 -18.35 -17.27 -5.51
C ARG A 290 -19.74 -17.77 -5.87
N LYS A 291 -19.85 -19.02 -6.28
CA LYS A 291 -21.14 -19.68 -6.48
C LYS A 291 -21.55 -20.39 -5.20
N VAL A 292 -22.73 -20.05 -4.69
CA VAL A 292 -23.38 -20.73 -3.56
C VAL A 292 -24.72 -21.24 -4.04
N SER A 293 -24.95 -22.57 -3.96
CA SER A 293 -26.17 -23.22 -4.44
C SER A 293 -26.52 -22.86 -5.90
N GLY A 294 -25.50 -22.71 -6.77
CA GLY A 294 -25.66 -22.37 -8.18
C GLY A 294 -25.87 -20.87 -8.47
N GLN A 295 -26.06 -20.04 -7.47
CA GLN A 295 -26.19 -18.58 -7.62
C GLN A 295 -24.86 -17.90 -7.34
N GLN A 296 -24.51 -16.91 -8.18
CA GLN A 296 -23.35 -16.07 -7.93
C GLN A 296 -23.63 -15.10 -6.78
N GLN A 297 -22.74 -15.10 -5.80
CA GLN A 297 -22.74 -14.14 -4.70
C GLN A 297 -21.44 -13.33 -4.78
N ASN A 298 -21.59 -12.02 -4.76
CA ASN A 298 -20.47 -11.11 -4.64
C ASN A 298 -20.30 -10.69 -3.17
N ARG A 299 -19.09 -10.72 -2.68
CA ARG A 299 -18.72 -10.26 -1.33
C ARG A 299 -17.57 -9.30 -1.46
N ILE A 300 -17.52 -8.32 -0.60
CA ILE A 300 -16.31 -7.52 -0.42
C ILE A 300 -15.44 -8.26 0.60
N MET A 301 -14.24 -8.58 0.20
CA MET A 301 -13.20 -9.08 1.10
C MET A 301 -12.26 -7.93 1.46
N ILE A 302 -11.82 -7.93 2.70
CA ILE A 302 -10.83 -7.00 3.23
C ILE A 302 -9.72 -7.85 3.83
N SER A 303 -8.48 -7.55 3.49
CA SER A 303 -7.31 -8.08 4.18
C SER A 303 -6.53 -6.95 4.81
N GLN A 304 -5.95 -7.24 5.94
CA GLN A 304 -4.97 -6.38 6.59
C GLN A 304 -3.69 -7.20 6.70
N ASN A 305 -2.62 -6.68 6.12
CA ASN A 305 -1.33 -7.36 6.08
C ASN A 305 -0.27 -6.42 6.63
N VAL A 306 0.61 -6.96 7.43
CA VAL A 306 1.83 -6.27 7.85
C VAL A 306 2.91 -6.58 6.83
N LEU A 307 3.55 -5.55 6.28
CA LEU A 307 4.68 -5.69 5.38
C LEU A 307 5.96 -5.23 6.06
N ASN A 308 6.94 -6.12 6.04
CA ASN A 308 8.29 -5.73 6.38
C ASN A 308 8.91 -4.97 5.19
N HIS A 309 9.45 -3.80 5.47
CA HIS A 309 10.08 -2.94 4.47
C HIS A 309 11.24 -2.16 5.10
N ARG A 310 11.91 -1.29 4.34
CA ARG A 310 12.93 -0.39 4.86
C ARG A 310 12.39 0.44 6.02
N ILE A 311 13.18 0.58 7.07
CA ILE A 311 12.88 1.45 8.20
C ILE A 311 13.92 2.56 8.31
N ASP A 312 13.45 3.78 8.55
CA ASP A 312 14.28 4.91 8.95
C ASP A 312 14.17 5.06 10.46
N ALA A 313 15.21 4.66 11.20
CA ALA A 313 15.20 4.71 12.67
C ALA A 313 14.95 6.14 13.15
N PRO A 314 13.87 6.42 13.89
CA PRO A 314 13.60 7.76 14.39
C PRO A 314 14.59 8.15 15.48
N ARG A 315 14.87 9.46 15.60
CA ARG A 315 15.54 10.00 16.78
C ARG A 315 14.60 9.99 17.95
N ALA A 316 14.96 9.28 19.01
CA ALA A 316 14.20 9.21 20.24
C ALA A 316 15.11 9.26 21.48
N ARG A 317 14.55 9.63 22.60
CA ARG A 317 15.24 9.56 23.90
C ARG A 317 14.76 8.33 24.63
N ILE A 318 15.42 7.22 24.34
CA ILE A 318 15.08 5.93 24.93
C ILE A 318 15.83 5.75 26.25
N ARG A 319 15.11 5.35 27.28
CA ARG A 319 15.65 4.92 28.54
C ARG A 319 15.47 3.40 28.65
N VAL A 320 16.57 2.70 28.68
CA VAL A 320 16.59 1.24 28.76
C VAL A 320 16.19 0.82 30.17
N ASP A 321 14.90 0.62 30.41
CA ASP A 321 14.35 0.27 31.74
C ASP A 321 13.30 -0.85 31.71
N GLY A 322 13.03 -1.41 30.54
CA GLY A 322 12.07 -2.50 30.34
C GLY A 322 10.63 -2.03 30.17
N ASP A 323 10.41 -0.73 29.90
CA ASP A 323 9.11 -0.12 29.62
C ASP A 323 9.11 0.45 28.21
N ASN A 324 8.01 0.34 27.47
CA ASN A 324 7.90 0.81 26.10
C ASN A 324 7.22 2.20 25.96
N THR A 325 7.02 2.91 27.07
CA THR A 325 6.28 4.19 27.05
C THR A 325 7.02 5.34 26.36
N ASP A 326 8.33 5.26 26.22
CA ASP A 326 9.15 6.24 25.49
C ASP A 326 9.41 5.88 24.01
N TRP A 327 8.74 4.85 23.52
CA TRP A 327 8.80 4.40 22.12
C TRP A 327 7.66 4.90 21.23
N ASP A 328 6.87 5.84 21.69
CA ASP A 328 5.70 6.35 20.97
C ASP A 328 6.03 6.90 19.57
N ASP A 329 7.22 7.49 19.41
CA ASP A 329 7.69 8.02 18.13
C ASP A 329 8.30 6.93 17.20
N ALA A 330 8.60 5.74 17.73
CA ALA A 330 9.16 4.62 16.98
C ALA A 330 8.07 3.59 16.63
N THR A 331 7.27 3.91 15.63
CA THR A 331 6.10 3.09 15.25
C THR A 331 6.42 1.99 14.25
N ASP A 332 7.52 2.12 13.48
CA ASP A 332 7.91 1.17 12.45
C ASP A 332 8.63 -0.02 13.08
N ALA A 333 8.29 -1.23 12.60
CA ALA A 333 8.85 -2.47 13.11
C ALA A 333 9.08 -3.49 12.02
N LEU A 334 9.99 -4.44 12.26
CA LEU A 334 9.98 -5.73 11.57
C LEU A 334 9.16 -6.74 12.36
N PHE A 335 8.38 -7.54 11.66
CA PHE A 335 7.50 -8.54 12.23
C PHE A 335 7.91 -9.93 11.77
N VAL A 336 7.97 -10.88 12.69
CA VAL A 336 8.34 -12.26 12.43
C VAL A 336 7.50 -13.21 13.27
N GLY A 337 7.25 -14.41 12.78
CA GLY A 337 6.43 -15.42 13.45
C GLY A 337 5.09 -15.66 12.79
N SER A 338 4.26 -16.53 13.37
CA SER A 338 2.96 -16.93 12.84
C SER A 338 1.87 -16.93 13.91
N ASP A 339 0.61 -16.85 13.50
CA ASP A 339 -0.57 -16.82 14.40
C ASP A 339 -0.74 -18.08 15.25
N SER A 340 -0.12 -19.19 14.87
CA SER A 340 -0.21 -20.48 15.57
C SER A 340 0.97 -20.77 16.49
N GLN A 341 1.92 -19.83 16.56
CA GLN A 341 3.15 -19.92 17.34
C GLN A 341 3.48 -18.53 17.89
N ALA A 342 4.68 -18.36 18.42
CA ALA A 342 5.13 -17.05 18.85
C ALA A 342 5.26 -16.05 17.71
N GLN A 343 5.11 -14.79 18.05
CA GLN A 343 5.33 -13.65 17.15
C GLN A 343 6.25 -12.65 17.83
N ALA A 344 7.02 -11.92 17.04
CA ALA A 344 7.79 -10.79 17.55
C ALA A 344 7.70 -9.57 16.63
N ALA A 345 7.67 -8.39 17.25
CA ALA A 345 7.88 -7.11 16.62
C ALA A 345 9.19 -6.51 17.13
N VAL A 346 10.01 -5.98 16.22
CA VAL A 346 11.27 -5.33 16.57
C VAL A 346 11.28 -3.92 16.02
N ARG A 347 11.30 -2.92 16.91
CA ARG A 347 11.31 -1.49 16.57
C ARG A 347 12.71 -0.92 16.74
N PRO A 348 13.26 -0.18 15.78
CA PRO A 348 14.50 0.54 15.95
C PRO A 348 14.26 1.99 16.35
N ALA A 349 15.17 2.55 17.14
CA ALA A 349 15.30 3.99 17.41
C ALA A 349 16.78 4.35 17.54
N LYS A 350 17.12 5.65 17.51
CA LYS A 350 18.51 6.10 17.62
C LYS A 350 18.67 7.41 18.39
N ASP A 351 19.88 7.61 18.89
CA ASP A 351 20.44 8.91 19.27
C ASP A 351 21.84 9.08 18.68
N ASP A 352 22.60 10.02 19.21
CA ASP A 352 23.96 10.27 18.72
C ASP A 352 24.96 9.16 19.07
N ASP A 353 24.73 8.45 20.18
CA ASP A 353 25.63 7.46 20.74
C ASP A 353 25.22 6.00 20.49
N ASN A 354 23.90 5.76 20.39
CA ASN A 354 23.33 4.41 20.36
C ASN A 354 22.34 4.20 19.22
N LEU A 355 22.22 2.94 18.83
CA LEU A 355 21.07 2.39 18.11
C LEU A 355 20.31 1.51 19.10
N TYR A 356 19.03 1.79 19.25
CA TYR A 356 18.14 1.09 20.17
C TYR A 356 17.24 0.11 19.43
N PHE A 357 16.94 -1.01 20.08
CA PHE A 357 15.95 -1.96 19.60
C PHE A 357 14.98 -2.30 20.75
N LEU A 358 13.68 -2.19 20.46
CA LEU A 358 12.62 -2.73 21.29
C LEU A 358 12.17 -4.04 20.68
N VAL A 359 12.29 -5.14 21.38
CA VAL A 359 11.78 -6.45 21.01
C VAL A 359 10.54 -6.75 21.84
N GLU A 360 9.40 -6.85 21.19
CA GLU A 360 8.12 -7.24 21.80
C GLU A 360 7.77 -8.63 21.27
N ARG A 361 7.82 -9.65 22.10
CA ARG A 361 7.42 -11.00 21.78
C ARG A 361 6.06 -11.31 22.37
N LEU A 362 5.16 -11.84 21.55
CA LEU A 362 3.89 -12.43 21.95
C LEU A 362 4.05 -13.95 21.93
N ASP A 363 3.75 -14.58 23.07
CA ASP A 363 3.89 -15.99 23.27
C ASP A 363 3.00 -16.44 24.42
N THR A 364 2.26 -17.53 24.24
CA THR A 364 1.35 -18.07 25.24
C THR A 364 1.98 -19.18 26.08
N ASP A 365 3.25 -19.54 25.81
CA ASP A 365 3.97 -20.62 26.47
C ASP A 365 5.47 -20.31 26.51
N LEU A 366 5.90 -19.68 27.61
CA LEU A 366 7.25 -19.17 27.73
C LEU A 366 8.25 -20.20 28.25
N SER A 367 9.32 -20.39 27.52
CA SER A 367 10.47 -21.23 27.92
C SER A 367 11.81 -20.47 27.83
N ASP A 368 12.83 -20.99 28.50
CA ASP A 368 14.21 -20.43 28.39
C ASP A 368 14.79 -20.49 26.97
N GLY A 369 14.19 -21.32 26.09
CA GLY A 369 14.62 -21.45 24.71
C GLY A 369 14.01 -20.42 23.76
N ASP A 370 13.11 -19.58 24.24
CA ASP A 370 12.36 -18.63 23.43
C ASP A 370 13.15 -17.36 23.22
N THR A 371 13.78 -17.26 22.07
CA THR A 371 14.70 -16.18 21.78
C THR A 371 14.35 -15.45 20.48
N VAL A 372 14.78 -14.18 20.42
CA VAL A 372 14.81 -13.38 19.21
C VAL A 372 16.27 -13.02 18.93
N GLU A 373 16.74 -13.35 17.74
CA GLU A 373 18.08 -12.98 17.29
C GLU A 373 17.99 -11.81 16.31
N LEU A 374 18.76 -10.76 16.59
CA LEU A 374 18.91 -9.59 15.72
C LEU A 374 20.26 -9.70 15.00
N TYR A 375 20.24 -9.68 13.68
CA TYR A 375 21.41 -9.66 12.84
C TYR A 375 21.61 -8.28 12.23
N LEU A 376 22.79 -7.70 12.40
CA LEU A 376 23.14 -6.37 11.90
C LEU A 376 24.39 -6.47 11.04
N ALA A 377 24.33 -5.96 9.81
CA ALA A 377 25.47 -5.92 8.89
C ALA A 377 25.60 -4.54 8.26
N ASP A 378 26.79 -4.23 7.76
CA ASP A 378 27.01 -3.03 6.95
C ASP A 378 26.19 -3.10 5.64
N SER A 379 25.63 -1.97 5.21
CA SER A 379 24.85 -1.87 3.97
C SER A 379 25.59 -2.28 2.71
N GLY A 380 26.94 -2.20 2.73
CA GLY A 380 27.81 -2.62 1.62
C GLY A 380 28.17 -4.11 1.62
N SER A 381 27.72 -4.91 2.59
CA SER A 381 28.09 -6.31 2.72
C SER A 381 27.11 -7.23 2.00
N ASP A 382 27.57 -7.90 0.94
CA ASP A 382 26.78 -8.92 0.24
C ASP A 382 26.86 -10.31 0.91
N THR A 383 27.83 -10.51 1.79
CA THR A 383 28.05 -11.76 2.54
C THR A 383 28.32 -11.46 4.01
N LEU A 384 28.11 -12.46 4.88
CA LEU A 384 28.52 -12.35 6.27
C LEU A 384 30.01 -12.04 6.35
N ASP A 385 30.37 -11.03 7.11
CA ASP A 385 31.74 -10.60 7.33
C ASP A 385 32.02 -10.31 8.81
N THR A 386 33.27 -9.96 9.14
CA THR A 386 33.66 -9.66 10.51
C THR A 386 33.02 -8.40 11.10
N ASN A 387 32.16 -7.72 10.38
CA ASN A 387 31.35 -6.58 10.85
C ASN A 387 29.96 -7.00 11.24
N THR A 388 29.53 -8.19 10.81
CA THR A 388 28.19 -8.68 11.13
C THR A 388 28.08 -9.00 12.61
N LEU A 389 27.14 -8.36 13.28
CA LEU A 389 26.80 -8.52 14.69
C LEU A 389 25.52 -9.34 14.83
N ARG A 390 25.49 -10.27 15.77
CA ARG A 390 24.29 -10.95 16.22
C ARG A 390 24.07 -10.65 17.71
N LEU A 391 22.85 -10.24 18.04
CA LEU A 391 22.37 -10.09 19.40
C LEU A 391 21.28 -11.14 19.65
N THR A 392 21.29 -11.78 20.79
CA THR A 392 20.29 -12.75 21.21
C THR A 392 19.60 -12.23 22.46
N VAL A 393 18.29 -12.04 22.38
CA VAL A 393 17.44 -11.66 23.51
C VAL A 393 16.44 -12.77 23.79
N GLY A 394 15.99 -12.85 25.03
CA GLY A 394 15.04 -13.86 25.46
C GLY A 394 14.31 -13.42 26.73
N PRO A 395 13.55 -14.32 27.36
CA PRO A 395 12.79 -14.01 28.57
C PRO A 395 13.67 -13.64 29.79
N ASN A 396 14.98 -13.79 29.67
CA ASN A 396 15.98 -13.36 30.63
C ASN A 396 16.77 -12.09 30.19
N GLY A 397 16.24 -11.34 29.22
CA GLY A 397 16.87 -10.14 28.66
C GLY A 397 17.90 -10.46 27.55
N LEU A 398 18.99 -9.66 27.47
CA LEU A 398 20.09 -9.93 26.53
C LEU A 398 20.88 -11.15 26.99
N THR A 399 20.84 -12.24 26.24
CA THR A 399 21.48 -13.50 26.57
C THR A 399 22.77 -13.76 25.79
N GLY A 400 23.02 -13.00 24.71
CA GLY A 400 24.24 -13.15 23.90
C GLY A 400 24.50 -11.99 22.98
N ALA A 401 25.79 -11.72 22.75
CA ALA A 401 26.29 -10.85 21.70
C ALA A 401 27.42 -11.57 20.98
N ALA A 402 27.37 -11.70 19.66
CA ALA A 402 28.37 -12.43 18.89
C ALA A 402 28.65 -11.71 17.57
N ARG A 403 29.87 -11.91 17.08
CA ARG A 403 30.35 -11.35 15.82
C ARG A 403 30.79 -12.45 14.89
N PHE A 404 30.50 -12.35 13.61
CA PHE A 404 30.94 -13.32 12.63
C PHE A 404 32.47 -13.24 12.47
N ASN A 405 33.17 -14.37 12.56
CA ASN A 405 34.63 -14.44 12.52
C ASN A 405 35.23 -14.93 11.19
N GLY A 406 34.36 -15.06 10.17
CA GLY A 406 34.72 -15.61 8.86
C GLY A 406 34.27 -17.06 8.65
N SER A 407 33.84 -17.76 9.72
CA SER A 407 33.33 -19.13 9.64
C SER A 407 32.07 -19.33 10.50
N ASP A 408 31.99 -18.69 11.67
CA ASP A 408 30.89 -18.83 12.62
C ASP A 408 30.75 -17.55 13.46
N PHE A 409 29.68 -17.43 14.23
CA PHE A 409 29.46 -16.37 15.20
C PHE A 409 30.17 -16.68 16.52
N ALA A 410 31.20 -15.91 16.82
CA ALA A 410 31.96 -15.98 18.06
C ALA A 410 31.44 -14.94 19.04
N GLU A 411 31.26 -15.34 20.30
CA GLU A 411 30.89 -14.43 21.37
C GLU A 411 31.87 -13.27 21.52
N ILE A 412 31.34 -12.09 21.80
CA ILE A 412 32.09 -10.88 22.08
C ILE A 412 31.73 -10.35 23.48
N ASP A 413 32.64 -9.52 24.03
CA ASP A 413 32.30 -8.77 25.24
C ASP A 413 31.16 -7.80 24.97
N ALA A 414 30.01 -8.02 25.61
CA ALA A 414 28.84 -7.17 25.55
C ALA A 414 28.92 -5.93 26.45
N GLY A 415 30.09 -5.66 27.07
CA GLY A 415 30.26 -4.65 28.12
C GLY A 415 29.94 -3.19 27.76
N GLY A 416 29.52 -2.92 26.54
CA GLY A 416 28.97 -1.61 26.16
C GLY A 416 27.48 -1.63 25.80
N ILE A 417 26.89 -2.82 25.70
CA ILE A 417 25.47 -2.98 25.35
C ILE A 417 24.63 -2.94 26.63
N GLN A 418 23.63 -2.07 26.70
CA GLN A 418 22.68 -2.04 27.80
C GLN A 418 21.42 -2.79 27.38
N ALA A 419 20.80 -3.50 28.31
CA ALA A 419 19.52 -4.14 28.10
C ALA A 419 18.67 -4.14 29.38
N ALA A 420 17.36 -4.00 29.19
CA ALA A 420 16.36 -4.17 30.24
C ALA A 420 15.19 -4.97 29.69
N MET A 421 14.45 -5.65 30.57
CA MET A 421 13.36 -6.50 30.13
C MET A 421 12.20 -6.48 31.10
N THR A 422 11.02 -6.77 30.59
CA THR A 422 9.82 -7.07 31.35
C THR A 422 9.22 -8.38 30.85
N LEU A 423 9.02 -9.31 31.79
CA LEU A 423 8.37 -10.58 31.53
C LEU A 423 6.87 -10.46 31.81
N GLN A 424 6.06 -10.99 30.91
CA GLN A 424 4.60 -11.00 30.99
C GLN A 424 4.10 -12.46 31.01
N GLY A 425 4.44 -13.18 32.08
CA GLY A 425 4.15 -14.59 32.27
C GLY A 425 5.19 -15.25 33.17
N THR A 426 5.22 -16.59 33.20
CA THR A 426 6.11 -17.40 34.05
C THR A 426 6.87 -18.42 33.18
N ILE A 427 8.18 -18.31 33.10
CA ILE A 427 9.01 -19.23 32.33
C ILE A 427 8.83 -20.68 32.82
N GLY A 428 8.46 -21.57 31.89
CA GLY A 428 8.34 -23.01 32.13
C GLY A 428 7.18 -23.43 33.03
N ASN A 429 6.12 -22.64 33.06
CA ASN A 429 4.88 -23.01 33.77
C ASN A 429 3.72 -23.08 32.76
N ASP A 430 3.34 -24.28 32.37
CA ASP A 430 2.25 -24.55 31.42
C ASP A 430 0.85 -24.41 32.01
N GLU A 431 0.72 -24.02 33.29
CA GLU A 431 -0.57 -23.91 34.02
C GLU A 431 -1.12 -22.46 34.02
N ASP A 432 -0.32 -21.46 33.70
CA ASP A 432 -0.74 -20.06 33.57
C ASP A 432 -0.78 -19.62 32.08
N GLU A 433 -1.42 -18.48 31.85
CA GLU A 433 -1.52 -17.89 30.51
C GLU A 433 -0.45 -16.81 30.36
N ASP A 434 0.56 -17.09 29.58
CA ASP A 434 1.61 -16.13 29.24
C ASP A 434 1.14 -15.16 28.14
N THR A 435 1.73 -13.99 28.10
CA THR A 435 1.55 -13.04 26.99
C THR A 435 2.84 -12.69 26.25
N GLY A 436 3.99 -13.07 26.82
CA GLY A 436 5.28 -12.88 26.19
C GLY A 436 6.30 -12.10 27.03
N TYR A 437 7.17 -11.38 26.34
CA TYR A 437 8.15 -10.51 26.99
C TYR A 437 8.49 -9.30 26.13
N LEU A 438 9.03 -8.28 26.79
CA LEU A 438 9.57 -7.08 26.19
C LEU A 438 11.05 -6.97 26.57
N VAL A 439 11.92 -6.67 25.59
CA VAL A 439 13.35 -6.40 25.81
C VAL A 439 13.77 -5.15 25.08
N GLU A 440 14.35 -4.21 25.79
CA GLU A 440 15.04 -3.07 25.21
C GLU A 440 16.54 -3.33 25.17
N VAL A 441 17.18 -2.95 24.07
CA VAL A 441 18.62 -3.07 23.88
C VAL A 441 19.16 -1.76 23.31
N ALA A 442 20.19 -1.20 23.98
CA ALA A 442 20.98 -0.09 23.43
C ALA A 442 22.33 -0.61 22.95
N VAL A 443 22.59 -0.47 21.67
CA VAL A 443 23.84 -0.89 21.02
C VAL A 443 24.67 0.36 20.74
N PRO A 444 25.85 0.56 21.37
CA PRO A 444 26.72 1.68 21.03
C PRO A 444 27.06 1.70 19.54
N ARG A 445 26.91 2.85 18.90
CA ARG A 445 27.23 3.03 17.47
C ARG A 445 28.70 2.69 17.16
N SER A 446 29.58 2.81 18.15
CA SER A 446 30.97 2.41 18.03
C SER A 446 31.17 0.89 17.83
N LEU A 447 30.22 0.07 18.20
CA LEU A 447 30.23 -1.38 17.94
C LEU A 447 29.74 -1.73 16.53
N LEU A 448 29.09 -0.80 15.84
CA LEU A 448 28.53 -0.99 14.52
C LEU A 448 29.48 -0.38 13.48
N ARG A 449 29.63 -1.03 12.35
CA ARG A 449 30.19 -0.40 11.15
C ARG A 449 29.04 0.03 10.27
N ILE A 450 28.88 1.34 10.10
CA ILE A 450 27.79 1.95 9.38
C ILE A 450 28.38 2.67 8.16
N SER A 451 28.15 2.14 6.97
CA SER A 451 28.48 2.80 5.71
C SER A 451 27.24 3.51 5.16
N ASN A 452 27.44 4.71 4.62
CA ASN A 452 26.37 5.48 3.98
C ASN A 452 25.12 5.66 4.86
N GLN A 453 25.30 5.72 6.20
CA GLN A 453 24.20 5.90 7.16
C GLN A 453 23.14 4.79 7.11
N GLN A 454 23.48 3.64 6.59
CA GLN A 454 22.59 2.49 6.45
C GLN A 454 23.23 1.21 6.98
N LEU A 455 22.37 0.38 7.55
CA LEU A 455 22.65 -1.02 7.90
C LEU A 455 21.70 -1.93 7.11
N ARG A 456 22.05 -3.20 7.08
CA ARG A 456 21.17 -4.31 6.77
C ARG A 456 20.87 -5.06 8.05
N TRP A 457 19.61 -5.42 8.27
CA TRP A 457 19.22 -6.15 9.47
C TRP A 457 18.21 -7.25 9.17
N ASN A 458 18.24 -8.27 10.00
CA ASN A 458 17.35 -9.41 9.92
C ASN A 458 16.98 -9.87 11.33
N VAL A 459 15.84 -10.55 11.44
CA VAL A 459 15.32 -11.06 12.71
C VAL A 459 15.03 -12.55 12.57
N LEU A 460 15.48 -13.34 13.53
CA LEU A 460 15.14 -14.75 13.65
C LEU A 460 14.42 -14.97 14.99
N LEU A 461 13.25 -15.55 14.94
CA LEU A 461 12.46 -15.97 16.08
C LEU A 461 12.70 -17.45 16.32
N ARG A 462 13.07 -17.84 17.53
CA ARG A 462 13.08 -19.22 17.99
C ARG A 462 12.01 -19.40 19.05
N ASP A 463 11.23 -20.43 18.87
CA ASP A 463 10.14 -20.80 19.72
C ASP A 463 10.28 -22.25 20.15
N ARG A 464 10.20 -22.52 21.44
CA ARG A 464 10.30 -23.85 22.00
C ARG A 464 8.98 -24.27 22.63
N GLY A 465 8.17 -25.00 21.87
CA GLY A 465 6.88 -25.48 22.33
C GLY A 465 6.97 -26.44 23.53
N THR A 466 5.85 -26.66 24.17
CA THR A 466 5.67 -27.56 25.34
C THR A 466 6.14 -28.99 25.06
N ASP A 467 6.15 -29.42 23.78
CA ASP A 467 6.68 -30.72 23.37
C ASP A 467 8.22 -30.75 23.28
N GLY A 468 8.89 -29.64 23.61
CA GLY A 468 10.32 -29.45 23.55
C GLY A 468 10.88 -29.27 22.14
N ARG A 469 10.03 -29.20 21.12
CA ARG A 469 10.41 -28.95 19.74
C ARG A 469 10.72 -27.45 19.56
N VAL A 470 11.85 -27.17 18.95
CA VAL A 470 12.22 -25.82 18.58
C VAL A 470 11.80 -25.55 17.14
N THR A 471 11.06 -24.47 16.93
CA THR A 471 10.76 -23.93 15.61
C THR A 471 11.55 -22.64 15.42
N GLU A 472 11.91 -22.37 14.17
CA GLU A 472 12.63 -21.18 13.77
C GLU A 472 11.90 -20.48 12.66
N ASP A 473 11.67 -19.19 12.82
CA ASP A 473 11.08 -18.33 11.82
C ASP A 473 12.03 -17.18 11.54
N ILE A 474 12.43 -17.01 10.29
CA ILE A 474 13.33 -15.95 9.89
C ILE A 474 12.64 -14.99 8.93
N LEU A 475 12.93 -13.72 9.09
CA LEU A 475 12.31 -12.70 8.28
C LEU A 475 12.62 -12.91 6.79
N GLY A 476 11.61 -13.35 6.05
CA GLY A 476 11.38 -13.23 4.60
C GLY A 476 12.48 -13.58 3.62
N THR A 477 13.65 -14.04 4.05
CA THR A 477 14.75 -14.29 3.11
C THR A 477 15.01 -15.78 2.94
N ILE A 478 15.05 -16.23 1.69
CA ILE A 478 15.47 -17.59 1.32
C ILE A 478 16.97 -17.80 1.66
N ARG A 479 17.73 -16.70 1.76
CA ARG A 479 19.18 -16.70 2.01
C ARG A 479 19.52 -15.88 3.25
N TRP A 480 19.22 -16.44 4.42
CA TRP A 480 19.42 -15.75 5.70
C TRP A 480 20.88 -15.30 5.93
N ASN A 481 21.86 -15.97 5.30
CA ASN A 481 23.28 -15.69 5.43
C ASN A 481 23.82 -14.71 4.36
N VAL A 482 22.94 -14.05 3.62
CA VAL A 482 23.29 -13.04 2.60
C VAL A 482 22.75 -11.67 3.03
N PRO A 483 23.56 -10.84 3.71
CA PRO A 483 23.14 -9.53 4.17
C PRO A 483 22.54 -8.61 3.10
N GLY A 484 22.98 -8.77 1.85
CA GLY A 484 22.40 -8.02 0.73
C GLY A 484 20.89 -8.23 0.54
N ASP A 485 20.34 -9.37 1.02
CA ASP A 485 18.91 -9.68 0.96
C ASP A 485 18.15 -9.23 2.23
N TRP A 486 18.83 -8.73 3.27
CA TRP A 486 18.22 -8.29 4.51
C TRP A 486 17.52 -6.94 4.37
N MET A 487 16.63 -6.62 5.30
CA MET A 487 15.93 -5.36 5.30
C MET A 487 16.88 -4.18 5.50
N PRO A 488 16.71 -3.07 4.75
CA PRO A 488 17.47 -1.86 4.98
C PRO A 488 17.04 -1.16 6.27
N LEU A 489 18.00 -0.58 7.00
CA LEU A 489 17.79 0.27 8.17
C LEU A 489 18.60 1.54 8.02
N THR A 490 17.96 2.69 7.91
CA THR A 490 18.63 4.00 7.87
C THR A 490 18.85 4.50 9.28
N VAL A 491 20.09 4.97 9.56
CA VAL A 491 20.57 5.35 10.90
C VAL A 491 21.36 6.67 10.90
N ASP A 492 21.00 7.60 10.01
CA ASP A 492 21.64 8.92 9.87
C ASP A 492 21.35 9.89 11.04
#